data_0574d0179d26868fc8817f7e8f336b8b
#
_entry.id   0574d0179d26868fc8817f7e8f336b8b
#
_cell.length_a   1.000
_cell.length_b   1.000
_cell.length_c   1.000
_cell.angle_alpha   90.00
_cell.angle_beta   90.00
_cell.angle_gamma   90.00
#
_symmetry.space_group_name_H-M   'P 1'
#
loop_
_entity.id
_entity.type
_entity.pdbx_description
1 polymer ?
#
loop_
_entity_poly.entity_id
_entity_poly.type
_entity_poly.pdbx_seq_one_letter_code
_entity_poly.pdbx_strand_id
1 'polypeptide(L)'
;MSLPLLDAMLPVGRLAAAAPQAPLRTMFFMVPNGAHMPAWTPTAEGAGYALSATLEPLSKHREYISVFSGLTLDGARAHEDGAGDHARSGASFLTGAHPKKTNGADIKNSVSVDQVAAQVIGTKTRFASLEMGLEGSAQAGNCDSGYSCAYSSNLAWRNESSPLAKENDPSAIFDRLFGNGDSVSEGKNRAARTERRKSVLDFVLDDASSLQKKLGTADKRKLDEYLYAVREVENRLVNSDKLRVGEDGIPNFPRPAGVPRDWSEHCKLMLDMVAIAIRSDSTRVLTFMMANEGNNRGYPEIGAPEGHHDLSHHGKSDEKQARVQKINLFHMQHFAYLLDHFSNVEEGGGKLLDNCMIIYGSGISDGDRHNHDDLPILMAGKAGGKIKKGSHWRFPKDTPLCDLYLWMLNQVGVKADSFGDSKSVLKFS
;
A
#
# COMPACT_ATOMS: atom_id res chain seq x y z
N MET A 1 12.11 -10.42 16.90
CA MET A 1 10.70 -10.06 17.03
C MET A 1 10.61 -8.64 17.54
N SER A 2 9.87 -7.77 16.86
CA SER A 2 9.59 -6.42 17.38
C SER A 2 8.22 -6.44 18.06
N LEU A 3 8.19 -6.06 19.33
CA LEU A 3 6.94 -5.78 20.04
C LEU A 3 6.42 -4.41 19.64
N PRO A 4 5.09 -4.17 19.73
CA PRO A 4 4.55 -2.82 19.59
C PRO A 4 5.21 -1.89 20.61
N LEU A 5 5.31 -0.59 20.28
CA LEU A 5 5.87 0.39 21.20
C LEU A 5 4.98 0.48 22.46
N LEU A 6 5.54 0.06 23.60
CA LEU A 6 4.83 0.07 24.88
C LEU A 6 5.30 1.27 25.71
N ASP A 7 4.37 1.86 26.50
CA ASP A 7 4.69 2.99 27.37
C ASP A 7 5.77 2.61 28.41
N ALA A 8 5.80 1.34 28.83
CA ALA A 8 6.84 0.81 29.72
C ALA A 8 8.26 0.78 29.10
N MET A 9 8.40 0.94 27.79
CA MET A 9 9.70 1.03 27.09
C MET A 9 10.28 2.46 27.10
N LEU A 10 9.53 3.43 27.62
CA LEU A 10 9.97 4.81 27.73
C LEU A 10 10.86 5.02 28.98
N PRO A 11 11.90 5.86 28.92
CA PRO A 11 12.75 6.15 30.08
C PRO A 11 11.95 6.76 31.24
N VAL A 12 12.05 6.17 32.43
CA VAL A 12 11.30 6.52 33.65
C VAL A 12 11.44 8.00 34.11
N GLY A 13 12.42 8.73 33.59
CA GLY A 13 12.67 10.14 33.96
C GLY A 13 11.93 11.19 33.12
N ARG A 14 11.06 10.79 32.17
CA ARG A 14 10.39 11.71 31.24
C ARG A 14 8.86 11.79 31.40
N LEU A 15 8.28 11.31 32.48
CA LEU A 15 6.84 11.40 32.74
C LEU A 15 6.29 12.84 32.91
N ALA A 16 7.15 13.86 32.91
CA ALA A 16 6.77 15.28 32.90
C ALA A 16 7.16 16.03 31.61
N ALA A 17 7.87 15.39 30.68
CA ALA A 17 8.08 15.94 29.34
C ALA A 17 6.94 15.45 28.42
N ALA A 18 6.48 16.31 27.51
CA ALA A 18 5.46 15.96 26.52
C ALA A 18 5.70 14.55 25.99
N ALA A 19 4.65 13.70 25.98
CA ALA A 19 4.76 12.34 25.48
C ALA A 19 5.51 12.34 24.14
N PRO A 20 6.47 11.42 23.91
CA PRO A 20 7.21 11.40 22.67
C PRO A 20 6.22 11.34 21.50
N GLN A 21 6.40 12.25 20.56
CA GLN A 21 5.53 12.32 19.40
C GLN A 21 5.56 10.97 18.67
N ALA A 22 4.38 10.39 18.44
CA ALA A 22 4.25 9.13 17.73
C ALA A 22 4.90 9.23 16.33
N PRO A 23 5.54 8.17 15.83
CA PRO A 23 6.26 8.22 14.57
C PRO A 23 5.31 8.37 13.39
N LEU A 24 5.67 9.22 12.43
CA LEU A 24 4.96 9.30 11.16
C LEU A 24 5.27 8.10 10.28
N ARG A 25 4.26 7.65 9.54
CA ARG A 25 4.36 6.55 8.58
C ARG A 25 3.83 6.99 7.22
N THR A 26 4.50 6.54 6.16
CA THR A 26 4.10 6.79 4.77
C THR A 26 3.78 5.48 4.07
N MET A 27 2.63 5.40 3.44
CA MET A 27 2.22 4.23 2.68
C MET A 27 1.64 4.67 1.33
N PHE A 28 1.86 3.87 0.29
CA PHE A 28 1.44 4.19 -1.07
C PHE A 28 0.74 2.98 -1.69
N PHE A 29 -0.54 3.12 -2.00
CA PHE A 29 -1.38 2.10 -2.61
C PHE A 29 -1.71 2.52 -4.04
N MET A 30 -1.28 1.70 -5.00
CA MET A 30 -1.60 1.91 -6.42
C MET A 30 -2.63 0.91 -6.90
N VAL A 31 -3.62 1.41 -7.63
CA VAL A 31 -4.58 0.63 -8.41
C VAL A 31 -4.32 0.82 -9.90
N PRO A 32 -4.45 -0.23 -10.74
CA PRO A 32 -4.17 -0.15 -12.16
C PRO A 32 -5.34 0.46 -12.95
N ASN A 33 -5.06 0.84 -14.19
CA ASN A 33 -6.04 1.15 -15.24
C ASN A 33 -6.94 2.36 -14.98
N GLY A 34 -6.60 3.22 -14.03
CA GLY A 34 -7.39 4.41 -13.72
C GLY A 34 -8.70 4.13 -12.97
N ALA A 35 -9.64 5.06 -13.07
CA ALA A 35 -10.91 5.00 -12.36
C ALA A 35 -12.07 5.56 -13.21
N HIS A 36 -13.30 5.15 -12.88
CA HIS A 36 -14.50 5.82 -13.39
C HIS A 36 -14.67 7.17 -12.68
N MET A 37 -14.05 8.23 -13.23
CA MET A 37 -13.91 9.54 -12.60
C MET A 37 -15.24 10.20 -12.21
N PRO A 38 -16.36 10.07 -12.96
CA PRO A 38 -17.65 10.60 -12.53
C PRO A 38 -18.17 10.04 -11.19
N ALA A 39 -17.77 8.79 -10.86
CA ALA A 39 -18.12 8.17 -9.58
C ALA A 39 -17.02 8.30 -8.51
N TRP A 40 -15.83 8.76 -8.90
CA TRP A 40 -14.69 8.99 -8.00
C TRP A 40 -14.70 10.38 -7.39
N THR A 41 -14.86 11.41 -8.23
CA THR A 41 -14.64 12.80 -7.83
C THR A 41 -15.81 13.35 -7.00
N PRO A 42 -15.61 13.82 -5.75
CA PRO A 42 -16.66 14.52 -4.99
C PRO A 42 -17.08 15.82 -5.69
N THR A 43 -18.37 16.17 -5.58
CA THR A 43 -18.91 17.37 -6.23
C THR A 43 -18.60 18.67 -5.48
N ALA A 44 -18.53 18.59 -4.14
CA ALA A 44 -18.26 19.75 -3.27
C ALA A 44 -16.81 19.73 -2.78
N GLU A 45 -16.26 20.90 -2.50
CA GLU A 45 -14.92 21.09 -1.94
C GLU A 45 -14.97 21.31 -0.41
N GLY A 46 -13.81 21.21 0.23
CA GLY A 46 -13.61 21.46 1.66
C GLY A 46 -14.05 20.31 2.58
N ALA A 47 -14.04 20.57 3.87
CA ALA A 47 -14.28 19.54 4.90
C ALA A 47 -15.71 19.01 4.97
N GLY A 48 -16.66 19.71 4.33
CA GLY A 48 -18.09 19.36 4.29
C GLY A 48 -18.49 18.47 3.11
N TYR A 49 -17.55 18.05 2.25
CA TYR A 49 -17.85 17.30 1.04
C TYR A 49 -18.59 15.99 1.31
N ALA A 50 -19.48 15.59 0.41
CA ALA A 50 -20.08 14.26 0.42
C ALA A 50 -19.16 13.28 -0.28
N LEU A 51 -19.02 12.08 0.27
CA LEU A 51 -18.31 11.01 -0.41
C LEU A 51 -19.00 10.68 -1.73
N SER A 52 -18.22 10.49 -2.78
CA SER A 52 -18.71 9.99 -4.07
C SER A 52 -19.00 8.50 -3.99
N ALA A 53 -19.68 7.95 -4.99
CA ALA A 53 -20.11 6.55 -4.99
C ALA A 53 -18.94 5.55 -4.81
N THR A 54 -17.79 5.82 -5.41
CA THR A 54 -16.61 4.96 -5.26
C THR A 54 -15.99 5.06 -3.85
N LEU A 55 -16.11 6.21 -3.19
CA LEU A 55 -15.51 6.47 -1.88
C LEU A 55 -16.43 6.09 -0.71
N GLU A 56 -17.67 5.69 -0.96
CA GLU A 56 -18.66 5.37 0.10
C GLU A 56 -18.18 4.34 1.14
N PRO A 57 -17.40 3.29 0.78
CA PRO A 57 -16.85 2.37 1.79
C PRO A 57 -15.99 3.04 2.86
N LEU A 58 -15.49 4.26 2.60
CA LEU A 58 -14.69 5.03 3.55
C LEU A 58 -15.51 5.90 4.52
N SER A 59 -16.84 5.77 4.53
CA SER A 59 -17.74 6.64 5.32
C SER A 59 -17.40 6.67 6.81
N LYS A 60 -17.03 5.54 7.40
CA LYS A 60 -16.58 5.46 8.80
C LYS A 60 -15.29 6.25 9.07
N HIS A 61 -14.45 6.42 8.04
CA HIS A 61 -13.13 7.04 8.12
C HIS A 61 -13.11 8.44 7.53
N ARG A 62 -14.26 9.02 7.18
CA ARG A 62 -14.36 10.27 6.44
C ARG A 62 -13.50 11.41 7.02
N GLU A 63 -13.40 11.50 8.32
CA GLU A 63 -12.57 12.53 8.98
C GLU A 63 -11.07 12.40 8.69
N TYR A 64 -10.62 11.23 8.24
CA TYR A 64 -9.24 10.93 7.86
C TYR A 64 -8.99 11.02 6.35
N ILE A 65 -10.05 11.18 5.53
CA ILE A 65 -9.93 11.08 4.07
C ILE A 65 -9.82 12.46 3.45
N SER A 66 -8.69 12.75 2.84
CA SER A 66 -8.47 13.90 1.97
C SER A 66 -8.45 13.45 0.52
N VAL A 67 -9.33 14.01 -0.31
CA VAL A 67 -9.40 13.74 -1.76
C VAL A 67 -8.77 14.91 -2.50
N PHE A 68 -7.99 14.63 -3.55
CA PHE A 68 -7.27 15.63 -4.32
C PHE A 68 -7.74 15.60 -5.77
N SER A 69 -8.14 16.75 -6.31
CA SER A 69 -8.46 16.94 -7.72
C SER A 69 -7.49 17.95 -8.36
N GLY A 70 -7.26 17.82 -9.66
CA GLY A 70 -6.36 18.69 -10.42
C GLY A 70 -4.90 18.25 -10.39
N LEU A 71 -4.54 17.16 -9.69
CA LEU A 71 -3.19 16.65 -9.65
C LEU A 71 -2.82 15.93 -10.96
N THR A 72 -1.59 16.09 -11.41
CA THR A 72 -1.09 15.61 -12.70
C THR A 72 0.24 14.88 -12.53
N LEU A 73 0.48 13.91 -13.41
CA LEU A 73 1.73 13.15 -13.50
C LEU A 73 2.34 13.36 -14.89
N ASP A 74 3.13 14.42 -15.04
CA ASP A 74 3.72 14.81 -16.34
C ASP A 74 4.67 13.73 -16.88
N GLY A 75 5.43 13.08 -16.01
CA GLY A 75 6.34 11.98 -16.38
C GLY A 75 5.64 10.77 -17.01
N ALA A 76 4.33 10.60 -16.81
CA ALA A 76 3.56 9.53 -17.44
C ALA A 76 3.03 9.89 -18.84
N ARG A 77 3.02 11.17 -19.22
CA ARG A 77 2.61 11.62 -20.57
C ARG A 77 3.54 11.04 -21.63
N ALA A 78 3.03 10.89 -22.85
CA ALA A 78 3.78 10.28 -23.94
C ALA A 78 5.00 11.11 -24.36
N HIS A 79 4.93 12.43 -24.21
CA HIS A 79 5.90 13.34 -24.82
C HIS A 79 6.16 12.95 -26.29
N GLU A 80 7.38 12.50 -26.63
CA GLU A 80 7.74 12.06 -27.97
C GLU A 80 7.73 10.51 -28.13
N ASP A 81 7.48 9.77 -27.07
CA ASP A 81 7.60 8.30 -27.03
C ASP A 81 6.41 7.54 -27.64
N GLY A 82 5.28 8.21 -27.85
CA GLY A 82 4.04 7.57 -28.35
C GLY A 82 3.40 6.65 -27.30
N ALA A 83 2.85 5.51 -27.74
CA ALA A 83 2.14 4.56 -26.86
C ALA A 83 3.02 3.99 -25.74
N GLY A 84 2.39 3.58 -24.61
CA GLY A 84 3.07 3.03 -23.44
C GLY A 84 2.59 3.65 -22.12
N ASP A 85 1.33 4.08 -22.08
CA ASP A 85 0.77 4.86 -20.96
C ASP A 85 0.72 4.09 -19.64
N HIS A 86 0.44 2.78 -19.69
CA HIS A 86 0.43 1.94 -18.49
C HIS A 86 1.82 1.79 -17.89
N ALA A 87 2.84 1.50 -18.71
CA ALA A 87 4.21 1.39 -18.20
C ALA A 87 4.71 2.72 -17.63
N ARG A 88 4.42 3.85 -18.31
CA ARG A 88 4.77 5.18 -17.81
C ARG A 88 4.02 5.52 -16.53
N SER A 89 2.71 5.20 -16.46
CA SER A 89 1.91 5.37 -15.24
C SER A 89 2.54 4.67 -14.04
N GLY A 90 2.86 3.38 -14.16
CA GLY A 90 3.48 2.61 -13.08
C GLY A 90 4.84 3.16 -12.67
N ALA A 91 5.71 3.45 -13.64
CA ALA A 91 7.05 3.94 -13.40
C ALA A 91 7.07 5.34 -12.77
N SER A 92 6.19 6.23 -13.24
CA SER A 92 6.19 7.65 -12.83
C SER A 92 5.42 7.88 -11.53
N PHE A 93 4.51 6.98 -11.13
CA PHE A 93 3.57 7.22 -10.03
C PHE A 93 4.25 7.69 -8.74
N LEU A 94 5.34 7.04 -8.33
CA LEU A 94 6.10 7.44 -7.13
C LEU A 94 7.41 8.16 -7.42
N THR A 95 7.78 8.34 -8.69
CA THR A 95 9.05 9.00 -9.06
C THR A 95 8.84 10.40 -9.65
N GLY A 96 7.69 10.67 -10.26
CA GLY A 96 7.43 11.88 -11.04
C GLY A 96 8.29 11.99 -12.30
N ALA A 97 9.10 11.01 -12.61
CA ALA A 97 10.02 11.03 -13.73
C ALA A 97 9.44 10.33 -14.96
N HIS A 98 9.84 10.78 -16.16
CA HIS A 98 9.55 10.09 -17.40
C HIS A 98 10.53 8.92 -17.59
N PRO A 99 10.04 7.66 -17.64
CA PRO A 99 10.92 6.50 -17.76
C PRO A 99 11.47 6.38 -19.18
N LYS A 100 12.72 5.96 -19.31
CA LYS A 100 13.32 5.69 -20.61
C LYS A 100 12.57 4.58 -21.33
N LYS A 101 12.10 4.84 -22.56
CA LYS A 101 11.49 3.83 -23.41
C LYS A 101 12.52 2.79 -23.86
N THR A 102 12.42 1.62 -23.29
CA THR A 102 13.26 0.44 -23.60
C THR A 102 12.57 -0.83 -23.13
N ASN A 103 12.72 -1.91 -23.88
CA ASN A 103 12.34 -3.27 -23.46
C ASN A 103 13.55 -4.09 -23.00
N GLY A 104 14.73 -3.49 -23.02
CA GLY A 104 16.00 -4.11 -22.62
C GLY A 104 16.31 -3.98 -21.13
N ALA A 105 17.57 -4.27 -20.80
CA ALA A 105 18.09 -4.16 -19.44
C ALA A 105 18.54 -2.72 -19.06
N ASP A 106 18.57 -1.81 -20.02
CA ASP A 106 19.01 -0.43 -19.87
C ASP A 106 17.88 0.51 -19.42
N ILE A 107 17.03 -0.03 -18.53
CA ILE A 107 15.95 0.75 -17.88
C ILE A 107 16.52 1.96 -17.17
N LYS A 108 15.77 3.05 -17.22
CA LYS A 108 16.10 4.29 -16.51
C LYS A 108 14.83 5.01 -16.06
N ASN A 109 14.78 5.38 -14.78
CA ASN A 109 13.71 6.11 -14.13
C ASN A 109 14.32 7.13 -13.15
N SER A 110 13.75 7.31 -11.98
CA SER A 110 14.29 8.08 -10.87
C SER A 110 14.07 7.36 -9.55
N VAL A 111 14.65 7.88 -8.47
CA VAL A 111 14.35 7.40 -7.12
C VAL A 111 12.89 7.72 -6.75
N SER A 112 12.21 6.78 -6.11
CA SER A 112 10.81 6.98 -5.70
C SER A 112 10.69 7.64 -4.34
N VAL A 113 9.56 8.31 -4.08
CA VAL A 113 9.29 9.09 -2.86
C VAL A 113 9.37 8.23 -1.59
N ASP A 114 8.91 7.00 -1.65
CA ASP A 114 9.01 6.03 -0.55
C ASP A 114 10.48 5.74 -0.21
N GLN A 115 11.35 5.58 -1.21
CA GLN A 115 12.77 5.33 -0.99
C GLN A 115 13.50 6.56 -0.47
N VAL A 116 13.12 7.77 -0.89
CA VAL A 116 13.63 9.02 -0.30
C VAL A 116 13.20 9.12 1.18
N ALA A 117 11.94 8.81 1.50
CA ALA A 117 11.46 8.77 2.89
C ALA A 117 12.21 7.69 3.71
N ALA A 118 12.43 6.49 3.14
CA ALA A 118 13.10 5.38 3.79
C ALA A 118 14.55 5.71 4.21
N GLN A 119 15.25 6.57 3.47
CA GLN A 119 16.60 7.03 3.84
C GLN A 119 16.62 7.79 5.18
N VAL A 120 15.51 8.43 5.56
CA VAL A 120 15.41 9.22 6.80
C VAL A 120 14.72 8.45 7.91
N ILE A 121 13.48 7.98 7.67
CA ILE A 121 12.69 7.35 8.73
C ILE A 121 12.89 5.83 8.80
N GLY A 122 13.31 5.18 7.72
CA GLY A 122 13.54 3.75 7.65
C GLY A 122 14.78 3.27 8.45
N THR A 123 15.68 4.18 8.78
CA THR A 123 16.85 3.87 9.66
C THR A 123 16.45 3.59 11.11
N LYS A 124 15.20 3.89 11.48
CA LYS A 124 14.67 3.74 12.84
C LYS A 124 13.88 2.46 13.03
N THR A 125 13.75 1.64 11.99
CA THR A 125 12.94 0.42 11.98
C THR A 125 13.73 -0.78 11.47
N ARG A 126 13.22 -1.99 11.72
CA ARG A 126 13.86 -3.23 11.29
C ARG A 126 13.99 -3.32 9.77
N PHE A 127 12.98 -2.86 9.04
CA PHE A 127 12.97 -2.77 7.58
C PHE A 127 12.86 -1.30 7.18
N ALA A 128 13.79 -0.83 6.36
CA ALA A 128 13.78 0.55 5.89
C ALA A 128 12.51 0.86 5.10
N SER A 129 12.06 -0.10 4.28
CA SER A 129 10.79 -0.10 3.56
C SER A 129 10.30 -1.54 3.35
N LEU A 130 9.02 -1.70 3.02
CA LEU A 130 8.42 -2.95 2.55
C LEU A 130 7.67 -2.69 1.26
N GLU A 131 8.01 -3.45 0.23
CA GLU A 131 7.37 -3.43 -1.07
C GLU A 131 6.47 -4.67 -1.18
N MET A 132 5.16 -4.45 -1.34
CA MET A 132 4.14 -5.49 -1.31
C MET A 132 3.15 -5.32 -2.46
N GLY A 133 2.44 -6.39 -2.81
CA GLY A 133 1.38 -6.34 -3.81
C GLY A 133 0.70 -7.68 -4.00
N LEU A 134 -0.30 -7.74 -4.88
CA LEU A 134 -1.06 -8.96 -5.13
C LEU A 134 -0.52 -9.80 -6.30
N GLU A 135 0.43 -9.25 -7.05
CA GLU A 135 1.03 -9.92 -8.19
C GLU A 135 2.56 -9.83 -8.13
N GLY A 136 3.23 -10.79 -8.72
CA GLY A 136 4.69 -10.81 -8.79
C GLY A 136 5.25 -9.66 -9.63
N SER A 137 6.51 -9.30 -9.35
CA SER A 137 7.26 -8.34 -10.16
C SER A 137 7.93 -9.02 -11.35
N ALA A 138 7.92 -8.33 -12.49
CA ALA A 138 8.75 -8.65 -13.63
C ALA A 138 9.90 -7.63 -13.74
N GLN A 139 11.12 -8.12 -13.99
CA GLN A 139 12.32 -7.28 -14.07
C GLN A 139 12.76 -7.00 -15.52
N ALA A 140 12.19 -7.72 -16.47
CA ALA A 140 12.50 -7.61 -17.91
C ALA A 140 11.31 -8.08 -18.73
N GLY A 141 11.38 -7.87 -20.04
CA GLY A 141 10.34 -8.22 -21.01
C GLY A 141 9.63 -6.96 -21.53
N ASN A 142 8.86 -7.11 -22.60
CA ASN A 142 8.06 -6.04 -23.19
C ASN A 142 6.61 -6.19 -22.74
N CYS A 143 6.16 -5.32 -21.85
CA CYS A 143 4.79 -5.37 -21.30
C CYS A 143 3.88 -4.28 -21.85
N ASP A 144 4.43 -3.20 -22.41
CA ASP A 144 3.61 -2.12 -22.95
C ASP A 144 4.39 -1.34 -24.01
N SER A 145 4.02 -1.53 -25.30
CA SER A 145 4.45 -0.70 -26.44
C SER A 145 5.95 -0.36 -26.49
N GLY A 146 6.81 -1.32 -26.14
CA GLY A 146 8.27 -1.15 -26.13
C GLY A 146 8.85 -0.68 -24.80
N TYR A 147 8.05 -0.62 -23.73
CA TYR A 147 8.51 -0.43 -22.37
C TYR A 147 8.73 -1.77 -21.64
N SER A 148 9.77 -1.80 -20.81
CA SER A 148 10.08 -2.96 -19.96
C SER A 148 8.97 -3.25 -18.95
N CYS A 149 8.71 -4.54 -18.70
CA CYS A 149 7.81 -4.97 -17.64
C CYS A 149 8.21 -4.48 -16.25
N ALA A 150 9.48 -4.13 -16.04
CA ALA A 150 9.93 -3.52 -14.79
C ALA A 150 9.18 -2.22 -14.45
N TYR A 151 8.74 -1.46 -15.43
CA TYR A 151 8.03 -0.20 -15.24
C TYR A 151 6.58 -0.39 -14.79
N SER A 152 5.87 -1.38 -15.35
CA SER A 152 4.46 -1.64 -15.01
C SER A 152 4.28 -2.50 -13.75
N SER A 153 5.33 -3.18 -13.30
CA SER A 153 5.25 -4.13 -12.19
C SER A 153 5.98 -3.72 -10.90
N ASN A 154 6.63 -2.56 -10.88
CA ASN A 154 7.32 -2.05 -9.68
C ASN A 154 7.02 -0.56 -9.46
N LEU A 155 6.70 -0.20 -8.21
CA LEU A 155 6.49 1.19 -7.79
C LEU A 155 7.74 1.81 -7.19
N ALA A 156 8.42 1.03 -6.34
CA ALA A 156 9.57 1.49 -5.59
C ALA A 156 10.86 1.39 -6.40
N TRP A 157 11.63 2.47 -6.42
CA TRP A 157 12.89 2.57 -7.15
C TRP A 157 13.97 3.14 -6.23
N ARG A 158 14.99 2.31 -5.93
CA ARG A 158 16.11 2.71 -5.06
C ARG A 158 16.98 3.78 -5.70
N ASN A 159 17.12 3.71 -7.00
CA ASN A 159 17.81 4.67 -7.86
C ASN A 159 17.26 4.58 -9.29
N GLU A 160 17.87 5.29 -10.23
CA GLU A 160 17.38 5.39 -11.61
C GLU A 160 17.31 4.06 -12.38
N SER A 161 18.00 3.01 -11.94
CA SER A 161 18.07 1.72 -12.66
C SER A 161 17.76 0.50 -11.78
N SER A 162 17.35 0.71 -10.54
CA SER A 162 17.15 -0.38 -9.58
C SER A 162 15.73 -0.37 -8.99
N PRO A 163 14.74 -0.94 -9.72
CA PRO A 163 13.42 -1.18 -9.15
C PRO A 163 13.49 -2.20 -8.02
N LEU A 164 12.67 -2.03 -7.01
CA LEU A 164 12.52 -2.96 -5.90
C LEU A 164 11.35 -3.90 -6.18
N ALA A 165 11.64 -5.19 -6.22
CA ALA A 165 10.62 -6.20 -6.39
C ALA A 165 9.70 -6.25 -5.16
N LYS A 166 8.40 -6.30 -5.42
CA LYS A 166 7.40 -6.47 -4.36
C LYS A 166 7.19 -7.93 -4.02
N GLU A 167 6.91 -8.21 -2.76
CA GLU A 167 6.49 -9.52 -2.28
C GLU A 167 4.97 -9.65 -2.38
N ASN A 168 4.50 -10.79 -2.88
CA ASN A 168 3.08 -11.09 -3.03
C ASN A 168 2.65 -12.38 -2.32
N ASP A 169 3.56 -13.05 -1.63
CA ASP A 169 3.27 -14.21 -0.79
C ASP A 169 3.11 -13.78 0.68
N PRO A 170 1.90 -13.83 1.26
CA PRO A 170 1.68 -13.45 2.65
C PRO A 170 2.48 -14.31 3.62
N SER A 171 2.79 -15.57 3.26
CA SER A 171 3.61 -16.44 4.08
C SER A 171 5.08 -16.00 4.09
N ALA A 172 5.59 -15.58 2.94
CA ALA A 172 6.96 -15.06 2.85
C ALA A 172 7.12 -13.75 3.64
N ILE A 173 6.11 -12.87 3.59
CA ILE A 173 6.11 -11.63 4.39
C ILE A 173 6.06 -11.96 5.89
N PHE A 174 5.19 -12.89 6.29
CA PHE A 174 5.11 -13.34 7.66
C PHE A 174 6.47 -13.87 8.16
N ASP A 175 7.12 -14.74 7.38
CA ASP A 175 8.44 -15.25 7.69
C ASP A 175 9.49 -14.12 7.78
N ARG A 176 9.41 -13.11 6.91
CA ARG A 176 10.28 -11.94 6.95
C ARG A 176 10.06 -11.09 8.21
N LEU A 177 8.81 -10.90 8.62
CA LEU A 177 8.46 -10.11 9.81
C LEU A 177 8.82 -10.82 11.12
N PHE A 178 8.65 -12.13 11.21
CA PHE A 178 8.76 -12.90 12.46
C PHE A 178 9.89 -13.94 12.46
N GLY A 179 10.48 -14.26 11.32
CA GLY A 179 11.60 -15.20 11.23
C GLY A 179 12.88 -14.64 11.84
N ASN A 180 13.72 -15.53 12.39
CA ASN A 180 14.98 -15.18 13.05
C ASN A 180 16.15 -14.89 12.07
N GLY A 181 15.88 -14.57 10.80
CA GLY A 181 16.94 -14.19 9.85
C GLY A 181 17.80 -15.35 9.33
N ASP A 182 17.44 -16.59 9.63
CA ASP A 182 18.11 -17.73 9.03
C ASP A 182 17.82 -17.77 7.52
N SER A 183 18.84 -17.45 6.78
CA SER A 183 18.85 -17.40 5.32
C SER A 183 18.20 -18.64 4.71
N VAL A 184 17.43 -18.39 3.67
CA VAL A 184 16.86 -19.33 2.72
C VAL A 184 17.89 -20.39 2.33
N SER A 185 17.92 -21.49 3.05
CA SER A 185 18.54 -22.73 2.57
C SER A 185 17.43 -23.69 2.17
N GLU A 186 17.30 -23.78 0.88
CA GLU A 186 16.75 -24.86 0.06
C GLU A 186 15.83 -25.93 0.69
N GLY A 187 14.61 -25.95 0.21
CA GLY A 187 13.89 -27.11 -0.34
C GLY A 187 13.54 -28.31 0.55
N LYS A 188 14.04 -28.50 1.75
CA LYS A 188 13.97 -29.82 2.41
C LYS A 188 13.15 -29.94 3.68
N ASN A 189 12.48 -28.91 4.24
CA ASN A 189 11.74 -29.11 5.49
C ASN A 189 10.49 -28.24 5.65
N ARG A 190 9.44 -28.57 4.93
CA ARG A 190 8.16 -27.89 5.05
C ARG A 190 7.43 -28.24 6.37
N ALA A 191 7.42 -29.49 6.78
CA ALA A 191 6.88 -29.90 8.09
C ALA A 191 7.63 -29.21 9.24
N ALA A 192 8.97 -29.14 9.15
CA ALA A 192 9.79 -28.41 10.10
C ALA A 192 9.57 -26.88 10.05
N ARG A 193 9.20 -26.31 8.89
CA ARG A 193 8.80 -24.89 8.81
C ARG A 193 7.47 -24.63 9.51
N THR A 194 6.48 -25.48 9.32
CA THR A 194 5.17 -25.36 9.99
C THR A 194 5.30 -25.55 11.50
N GLU A 195 6.10 -26.49 11.96
CA GLU A 195 6.44 -26.64 13.38
C GLU A 195 7.25 -25.48 13.93
N ARG A 196 8.23 -24.96 13.18
CA ARG A 196 8.98 -23.74 13.58
C ARG A 196 8.09 -22.51 13.63
N ARG A 197 7.14 -22.33 12.71
CA ARG A 197 6.15 -21.24 12.74
C ARG A 197 5.29 -21.29 13.98
N LYS A 198 4.80 -22.48 14.34
CA LYS A 198 4.12 -22.70 15.62
C LYS A 198 5.03 -22.37 16.80
N SER A 199 6.25 -22.88 16.79
CA SER A 199 7.23 -22.68 17.85
C SER A 199 7.64 -21.20 18.01
N VAL A 200 7.73 -20.43 16.94
CA VAL A 200 8.06 -18.99 17.01
C VAL A 200 6.89 -18.20 17.61
N LEU A 201 5.66 -18.48 17.20
CA LEU A 201 4.49 -17.81 17.75
C LEU A 201 4.19 -18.24 19.19
N ASP A 202 4.39 -19.51 19.51
CA ASP A 202 4.26 -20.00 20.88
C ASP A 202 5.34 -19.41 21.80
N PHE A 203 6.57 -19.29 21.32
CA PHE A 203 7.66 -18.58 22.02
C PHE A 203 7.36 -17.08 22.23
N VAL A 204 6.76 -16.43 21.21
CA VAL A 204 6.31 -15.03 21.33
C VAL A 204 5.21 -14.89 22.35
N LEU A 205 4.26 -15.83 22.37
CA LEU A 205 3.14 -15.83 23.31
C LEU A 205 3.64 -16.06 24.74
N ASP A 206 4.64 -16.93 24.93
CA ASP A 206 5.25 -17.20 26.24
C ASP A 206 6.05 -15.99 26.74
N ASP A 207 6.86 -15.37 25.88
CA ASP A 207 7.61 -14.14 26.19
C ASP A 207 6.66 -12.97 26.48
N ALA A 208 5.60 -12.83 25.65
CA ALA A 208 4.57 -11.81 25.84
C ALA A 208 3.77 -12.02 27.11
N SER A 209 3.46 -13.28 27.48
CA SER A 209 2.77 -13.61 28.73
C SER A 209 3.63 -13.24 29.95
N SER A 210 4.94 -13.40 29.84
CA SER A 210 5.89 -13.00 30.88
C SER A 210 6.01 -11.46 30.97
N LEU A 211 5.95 -10.78 29.82
CA LEU A 211 5.95 -9.32 29.74
C LEU A 211 4.65 -8.70 30.26
N GLN A 212 3.49 -9.31 29.95
CA GLN A 212 2.16 -8.87 30.44
C GLN A 212 2.11 -8.68 31.95
N LYS A 213 2.79 -9.55 32.73
CA LYS A 213 2.81 -9.46 34.18
C LYS A 213 3.50 -8.19 34.70
N LYS A 214 4.32 -7.56 33.86
CA LYS A 214 5.14 -6.37 34.20
C LYS A 214 4.59 -5.06 33.63
N LEU A 215 3.54 -5.11 32.79
CA LEU A 215 2.99 -3.97 32.09
C LEU A 215 1.80 -3.34 32.81
N GLY A 216 1.59 -2.04 32.60
CA GLY A 216 0.37 -1.33 33.00
C GLY A 216 -0.85 -1.73 32.15
N THR A 217 -2.05 -1.34 32.56
CA THR A 217 -3.32 -1.79 31.94
C THR A 217 -3.43 -1.38 30.48
N ALA A 218 -2.95 -0.21 30.09
CA ALA A 218 -2.99 0.28 28.71
C ALA A 218 -2.06 -0.54 27.79
N ASP A 219 -0.83 -0.81 28.25
CA ASP A 219 0.15 -1.59 27.48
C ASP A 219 -0.24 -3.07 27.38
N LYS A 220 -0.86 -3.63 28.45
CA LYS A 220 -1.44 -4.98 28.38
C LYS A 220 -2.46 -5.09 27.25
N ARG A 221 -3.37 -4.15 27.14
CA ARG A 221 -4.40 -4.13 26.10
C ARG A 221 -3.79 -4.02 24.71
N LYS A 222 -2.80 -3.13 24.50
CA LYS A 222 -2.07 -3.01 23.21
C LYS A 222 -1.38 -4.34 22.84
N LEU A 223 -0.74 -4.97 23.80
CA LEU A 223 -0.05 -6.24 23.59
C LEU A 223 -1.05 -7.37 23.27
N ASP A 224 -2.18 -7.44 23.97
CA ASP A 224 -3.24 -8.42 23.72
C ASP A 224 -3.85 -8.28 22.33
N GLU A 225 -4.19 -7.06 21.93
CA GLU A 225 -4.72 -6.75 20.58
C GLU A 225 -3.72 -7.12 19.48
N TYR A 226 -2.43 -6.84 19.70
CA TYR A 226 -1.38 -7.20 18.76
C TYR A 226 -1.24 -8.72 18.63
N LEU A 227 -1.18 -9.46 19.75
CA LEU A 227 -1.05 -10.91 19.77
C LEU A 227 -2.29 -11.60 19.15
N TYR A 228 -3.48 -11.06 19.41
CA TYR A 228 -4.71 -11.53 18.77
C TYR A 228 -4.64 -11.38 17.24
N ALA A 229 -4.23 -10.21 16.74
CA ALA A 229 -4.11 -9.98 15.30
C ALA A 229 -3.08 -10.93 14.65
N VAL A 230 -1.93 -11.15 15.29
CA VAL A 230 -0.92 -12.11 14.81
C VAL A 230 -1.47 -13.54 14.76
N ARG A 231 -2.23 -13.95 15.77
CA ARG A 231 -2.85 -15.30 15.82
C ARG A 231 -3.96 -15.47 14.77
N GLU A 232 -4.74 -14.43 14.51
CA GLU A 232 -5.75 -14.47 13.44
C GLU A 232 -5.11 -14.67 12.07
N VAL A 233 -4.02 -13.96 11.78
CA VAL A 233 -3.28 -14.12 10.52
C VAL A 233 -2.70 -15.53 10.40
N GLU A 234 -2.09 -16.06 11.46
CA GLU A 234 -1.60 -17.43 11.46
C GLU A 234 -2.73 -18.43 11.15
N ASN A 235 -3.88 -18.27 11.78
CA ASN A 235 -5.04 -19.14 11.55
C ASN A 235 -5.53 -19.03 10.10
N ARG A 236 -5.55 -17.84 9.50
CA ARG A 236 -5.92 -17.65 8.08
C ARG A 236 -4.89 -18.30 7.15
N LEU A 237 -3.58 -18.15 7.42
CA LEU A 237 -2.53 -18.80 6.66
C LEU A 237 -2.65 -20.34 6.71
N VAL A 238 -2.91 -20.91 7.90
CA VAL A 238 -3.12 -22.35 8.09
C VAL A 238 -4.40 -22.82 7.42
N ASN A 239 -5.48 -22.04 7.48
CA ASN A 239 -6.77 -22.41 6.89
C ASN A 239 -6.79 -22.28 5.37
N SER A 240 -6.08 -21.30 4.81
CA SER A 240 -5.90 -21.19 3.35
C SER A 240 -5.18 -22.41 2.77
N ASP A 241 -4.31 -23.07 3.55
CA ASP A 241 -3.69 -24.32 3.17
C ASP A 241 -4.67 -25.51 3.12
N LYS A 242 -5.68 -25.52 3.99
CA LYS A 242 -6.69 -26.58 4.08
C LYS A 242 -7.75 -26.50 2.96
N LEU A 243 -7.98 -25.32 2.41
CA LEU A 243 -8.96 -25.09 1.34
C LEU A 243 -8.44 -25.46 -0.06
N ARG A 244 -7.20 -25.92 -0.18
CA ARG A 244 -6.60 -26.39 -1.44
C ARG A 244 -6.88 -27.86 -1.66
N VAL A 245 -8.11 -28.18 -2.04
CA VAL A 245 -8.47 -29.48 -2.60
C VAL A 245 -8.28 -29.37 -4.12
N GLY A 246 -7.50 -30.28 -4.71
CA GLY A 246 -7.38 -30.39 -6.18
C GLY A 246 -8.72 -30.67 -6.83
N GLU A 247 -8.90 -30.33 -8.10
CA GLU A 247 -10.14 -30.52 -8.87
C GLU A 247 -10.63 -31.99 -8.87
N ASP A 248 -9.77 -32.93 -8.51
CA ASP A 248 -9.98 -34.38 -8.48
C ASP A 248 -10.20 -34.92 -7.04
N GLY A 249 -10.34 -34.06 -6.03
CA GLY A 249 -10.59 -34.48 -4.65
C GLY A 249 -9.39 -35.16 -3.99
N ILE A 250 -8.26 -35.30 -4.66
CA ILE A 250 -7.02 -35.83 -4.12
C ILE A 250 -6.26 -34.67 -3.46
N PRO A 251 -5.80 -34.79 -2.19
CA PRO A 251 -4.95 -33.79 -1.58
C PRO A 251 -3.70 -33.63 -2.44
N ASN A 252 -3.65 -32.57 -3.21
CA ASN A 252 -2.46 -32.27 -4.00
C ASN A 252 -1.32 -32.03 -3.03
N PHE A 253 -0.25 -32.82 -3.11
CA PHE A 253 0.93 -32.69 -2.28
C PHE A 253 1.41 -31.26 -2.32
N PRO A 254 1.69 -30.66 -1.18
CA PRO A 254 1.68 -29.22 -1.02
C PRO A 254 2.78 -28.58 -1.85
N ARG A 255 2.39 -27.86 -2.88
CA ARG A 255 3.17 -26.70 -3.29
C ARG A 255 3.23 -25.73 -2.11
N PRO A 256 4.32 -24.98 -1.94
CA PRO A 256 4.41 -23.99 -0.87
C PRO A 256 3.14 -23.15 -0.86
N ALA A 257 2.42 -23.23 0.22
CA ALA A 257 1.24 -22.44 0.47
C ALA A 257 1.68 -20.99 0.55
N GLY A 258 1.32 -20.23 -0.44
CA GLY A 258 1.67 -18.85 -0.48
C GLY A 258 0.41 -18.05 -0.74
N VAL A 259 -0.03 -18.08 -1.95
CA VAL A 259 -1.04 -17.17 -2.47
C VAL A 259 -2.41 -17.88 -2.49
N PRO A 260 -3.44 -17.41 -1.75
CA PRO A 260 -4.81 -17.89 -1.91
C PRO A 260 -5.29 -17.79 -3.37
N ARG A 261 -6.17 -18.72 -3.79
CA ARG A 261 -6.77 -18.66 -5.12
C ARG A 261 -7.81 -17.54 -5.23
N ASP A 262 -8.57 -17.33 -4.15
CA ASP A 262 -9.52 -16.23 -4.07
C ASP A 262 -8.78 -14.90 -3.91
N TRP A 263 -9.06 -13.96 -4.79
CA TRP A 263 -8.36 -12.68 -4.82
C TRP A 263 -8.68 -11.82 -3.58
N SER A 264 -9.93 -11.84 -3.12
CA SER A 264 -10.34 -11.07 -1.95
C SER A 264 -9.66 -11.60 -0.68
N GLU A 265 -9.56 -12.93 -0.56
CA GLU A 265 -8.86 -13.56 0.55
C GLU A 265 -7.36 -13.25 0.51
N HIS A 266 -6.74 -13.36 -0.68
CA HIS A 266 -5.33 -12.98 -0.87
C HIS A 266 -5.11 -11.51 -0.50
N CYS A 267 -5.96 -10.61 -1.00
CA CYS A 267 -5.88 -9.19 -0.70
C CYS A 267 -5.97 -8.93 0.80
N LYS A 268 -6.95 -9.49 1.49
CA LYS A 268 -7.11 -9.33 2.94
C LYS A 268 -5.91 -9.83 3.72
N LEU A 269 -5.37 -11.02 3.38
CA LEU A 269 -4.17 -11.53 4.04
C LEU A 269 -2.96 -10.61 3.84
N MET A 270 -2.78 -10.08 2.63
CA MET A 270 -1.70 -9.14 2.35
C MET A 270 -1.89 -7.82 3.12
N LEU A 271 -3.11 -7.32 3.23
CA LEU A 271 -3.44 -6.13 4.02
C LEU A 271 -3.29 -6.37 5.53
N ASP A 272 -3.56 -7.59 6.02
CA ASP A 272 -3.25 -7.99 7.39
C ASP A 272 -1.74 -7.95 7.65
N MET A 273 -0.91 -8.39 6.67
CA MET A 273 0.55 -8.26 6.77
C MET A 273 0.99 -6.81 6.82
N VAL A 274 0.38 -5.93 6.00
CA VAL A 274 0.58 -4.47 6.09
C VAL A 274 0.24 -3.97 7.50
N ALA A 275 -0.93 -4.33 8.01
CA ALA A 275 -1.40 -3.89 9.32
C ALA A 275 -0.44 -4.33 10.44
N ILE A 276 0.02 -5.57 10.41
CA ILE A 276 0.99 -6.08 11.40
C ILE A 276 2.33 -5.36 11.29
N ALA A 277 2.87 -5.18 10.08
CA ALA A 277 4.16 -4.52 9.88
C ALA A 277 4.15 -3.08 10.41
N ILE A 278 3.06 -2.36 10.20
CA ILE A 278 2.90 -0.96 10.64
C ILE A 278 2.64 -0.88 12.15
N ARG A 279 1.77 -1.73 12.70
CA ARG A 279 1.44 -1.75 14.15
C ARG A 279 2.63 -2.17 15.02
N SER A 280 3.49 -3.07 14.52
CA SER A 280 4.72 -3.48 15.21
C SER A 280 5.89 -2.51 15.02
N ASP A 281 5.69 -1.41 14.28
CA ASP A 281 6.76 -0.48 13.86
C ASP A 281 7.94 -1.21 13.19
N SER A 282 7.65 -2.34 12.51
CA SER A 282 8.66 -3.08 11.74
C SER A 282 9.16 -2.31 10.53
N THR A 283 8.31 -1.47 9.97
CA THR A 283 8.62 -0.43 8.99
C THR A 283 7.72 0.78 9.16
N ARG A 284 8.16 1.93 8.64
CA ARG A 284 7.38 3.19 8.56
C ARG A 284 7.15 3.63 7.12
N VAL A 285 7.66 2.87 6.17
CA VAL A 285 7.53 3.13 4.73
C VAL A 285 7.08 1.87 4.02
N LEU A 286 5.99 1.96 3.23
CA LEU A 286 5.43 0.80 2.55
C LEU A 286 4.82 1.19 1.21
N THR A 287 5.04 0.36 0.19
CA THR A 287 4.33 0.42 -1.10
C THR A 287 3.47 -0.83 -1.30
N PHE A 288 2.31 -0.66 -1.90
CA PHE A 288 1.39 -1.75 -2.20
C PHE A 288 0.76 -1.59 -3.58
N MET A 289 0.93 -2.58 -4.44
CA MET A 289 0.25 -2.65 -5.74
C MET A 289 -0.94 -3.61 -5.66
N MET A 290 -2.15 -3.09 -5.88
CA MET A 290 -3.37 -3.93 -5.96
C MET A 290 -3.35 -4.86 -7.18
N ALA A 291 -2.71 -4.45 -8.26
CA ALA A 291 -2.32 -5.26 -9.40
C ALA A 291 -1.21 -4.52 -10.18
N ASN A 292 -0.54 -5.20 -11.11
CA ASN A 292 0.40 -4.56 -12.03
C ASN A 292 -0.35 -3.59 -12.95
N GLU A 293 0.29 -2.49 -13.33
CA GLU A 293 -0.33 -1.54 -14.25
C GLU A 293 -0.57 -2.21 -15.63
N GLY A 294 -1.74 -1.94 -16.23
CA GLY A 294 -2.20 -2.63 -17.43
C GLY A 294 -2.72 -4.06 -17.19
N ASN A 295 -2.91 -4.47 -15.93
CA ASN A 295 -3.42 -5.80 -15.61
C ASN A 295 -4.83 -6.01 -16.18
N ASN A 296 -5.04 -7.19 -16.81
CA ASN A 296 -6.29 -7.56 -17.45
C ASN A 296 -7.03 -8.71 -16.74
N ARG A 297 -6.93 -8.77 -15.41
CA ARG A 297 -7.70 -9.71 -14.60
C ARG A 297 -9.20 -9.39 -14.69
N GLY A 298 -10.06 -10.43 -14.81
CA GLY A 298 -11.49 -10.32 -14.59
C GLY A 298 -11.86 -10.45 -13.11
N TYR A 299 -13.01 -9.90 -12.74
CA TYR A 299 -13.59 -9.95 -11.39
C TYR A 299 -15.01 -10.56 -11.43
N PRO A 300 -15.14 -11.87 -11.74
CA PRO A 300 -16.44 -12.54 -11.85
C PRO A 300 -17.22 -12.51 -10.52
N GLU A 301 -16.52 -12.50 -9.39
CA GLU A 301 -17.08 -12.44 -8.04
C GLU A 301 -17.93 -11.20 -7.77
N ILE A 302 -17.73 -10.13 -8.53
CA ILE A 302 -18.52 -8.88 -8.45
C ILE A 302 -19.33 -8.59 -9.73
N GLY A 303 -19.43 -9.58 -10.64
CA GLY A 303 -20.15 -9.44 -11.90
C GLY A 303 -19.42 -8.59 -12.95
N ALA A 304 -18.09 -8.62 -12.95
CA ALA A 304 -17.22 -8.03 -13.96
C ALA A 304 -16.22 -9.11 -14.47
N PRO A 305 -16.69 -10.15 -15.20
CA PRO A 305 -15.84 -11.27 -15.58
C PRO A 305 -14.84 -10.94 -16.69
N GLU A 306 -15.06 -9.87 -17.44
CA GLU A 306 -14.13 -9.41 -18.47
C GLU A 306 -12.86 -8.84 -17.83
N GLY A 307 -11.80 -8.77 -18.63
CA GLY A 307 -10.52 -8.22 -18.16
C GLY A 307 -10.66 -6.73 -17.79
N HIS A 308 -10.06 -6.34 -16.67
CA HIS A 308 -10.11 -4.96 -16.16
C HIS A 308 -9.56 -3.95 -17.18
N HIS A 309 -8.44 -4.28 -17.83
CA HIS A 309 -7.86 -3.44 -18.87
C HIS A 309 -8.82 -3.31 -20.08
N ASP A 310 -9.44 -4.41 -20.55
CA ASP A 310 -10.40 -4.36 -21.65
C ASP A 310 -11.66 -3.56 -21.29
N LEU A 311 -12.08 -3.61 -20.02
CA LEU A 311 -13.20 -2.81 -19.52
C LEU A 311 -12.83 -1.33 -19.41
N SER A 312 -11.58 -1.00 -19.06
CA SER A 312 -11.11 0.38 -18.98
C SER A 312 -11.18 1.10 -20.32
N HIS A 313 -10.98 0.36 -21.43
CA HIS A 313 -11.25 0.83 -22.79
C HIS A 313 -12.77 0.80 -23.09
N HIS A 314 -13.53 1.62 -22.36
CA HIS A 314 -14.98 1.55 -22.37
C HIS A 314 -15.63 2.17 -23.61
N GLY A 315 -14.95 3.00 -24.39
CA GLY A 315 -15.53 3.62 -25.60
C GLY A 315 -16.86 4.33 -25.33
N LYS A 316 -17.03 4.88 -24.12
CA LYS A 316 -18.27 5.50 -23.62
C LYS A 316 -19.44 4.54 -23.41
N SER A 317 -19.22 3.22 -23.38
CA SER A 317 -20.26 2.24 -23.04
C SER A 317 -20.63 2.36 -21.56
N ASP A 318 -21.88 2.65 -21.26
CA ASP A 318 -22.40 2.73 -19.88
C ASP A 318 -22.23 1.39 -19.14
N GLU A 319 -22.39 0.26 -19.85
CA GLU A 319 -22.22 -1.07 -19.28
C GLU A 319 -20.77 -1.31 -18.82
N LYS A 320 -19.78 -1.01 -19.68
CA LYS A 320 -18.37 -1.13 -19.33
C LYS A 320 -17.99 -0.18 -18.20
N GLN A 321 -18.45 1.08 -18.25
CA GLN A 321 -18.21 2.06 -17.18
C GLN A 321 -18.76 1.59 -15.84
N ALA A 322 -19.98 1.02 -15.83
CA ALA A 322 -20.58 0.47 -14.62
C ALA A 322 -19.78 -0.71 -14.05
N ARG A 323 -19.15 -1.53 -14.90
CA ARG A 323 -18.25 -2.62 -14.48
C ARG A 323 -16.92 -2.09 -13.92
N VAL A 324 -16.32 -1.10 -14.58
CA VAL A 324 -15.13 -0.39 -14.04
C VAL A 324 -15.44 0.20 -12.66
N GLN A 325 -16.61 0.86 -12.50
CA GLN A 325 -17.04 1.38 -11.21
C GLN A 325 -17.17 0.28 -10.14
N LYS A 326 -17.71 -0.89 -10.47
CA LYS A 326 -17.77 -2.03 -9.54
C LYS A 326 -16.37 -2.48 -9.10
N ILE A 327 -15.40 -2.54 -10.04
CA ILE A 327 -14.03 -2.89 -9.73
C ILE A 327 -13.40 -1.82 -8.81
N ASN A 328 -13.58 -0.54 -9.10
CA ASN A 328 -13.08 0.55 -8.26
C ASN A 328 -13.68 0.48 -6.85
N LEU A 329 -14.99 0.24 -6.74
CA LEU A 329 -15.68 0.07 -5.46
C LEU A 329 -15.13 -1.14 -4.68
N PHE A 330 -14.87 -2.25 -5.36
CA PHE A 330 -14.32 -3.46 -4.77
C PHE A 330 -12.91 -3.24 -4.22
N HIS A 331 -12.04 -2.56 -4.97
CA HIS A 331 -10.72 -2.16 -4.46
C HIS A 331 -10.83 -1.23 -3.25
N MET A 332 -11.78 -0.27 -3.29
CA MET A 332 -12.00 0.66 -2.19
C MET A 332 -12.52 -0.02 -0.91
N GLN A 333 -13.33 -1.08 -1.03
CA GLN A 333 -13.76 -1.90 0.10
C GLN A 333 -12.58 -2.58 0.81
N HIS A 334 -11.59 -3.06 0.05
CA HIS A 334 -10.38 -3.65 0.62
C HIS A 334 -9.48 -2.57 1.27
N PHE A 335 -9.42 -1.38 0.68
CA PHE A 335 -8.72 -0.26 1.31
C PHE A 335 -9.40 0.17 2.63
N ALA A 336 -10.73 0.21 2.67
CA ALA A 336 -11.50 0.47 3.89
C ALA A 336 -11.22 -0.60 4.97
N TYR A 337 -11.10 -1.88 4.58
CA TYR A 337 -10.71 -2.97 5.48
C TYR A 337 -9.35 -2.70 6.15
N LEU A 338 -8.36 -2.21 5.41
CA LEU A 338 -7.08 -1.80 6.00
C LEU A 338 -7.24 -0.66 7.01
N LEU A 339 -8.02 0.36 6.66
CA LEU A 339 -8.24 1.51 7.55
C LEU A 339 -8.97 1.10 8.84
N ASP A 340 -9.86 0.11 8.80
CA ASP A 340 -10.49 -0.45 10.00
C ASP A 340 -9.44 -1.02 10.98
N HIS A 341 -8.36 -1.64 10.48
CA HIS A 341 -7.25 -2.12 11.33
C HIS A 341 -6.47 -1.00 12.02
N PHE A 342 -6.40 0.18 11.41
CA PHE A 342 -5.64 1.31 11.95
C PHE A 342 -6.47 2.23 12.84
N SER A 343 -7.76 2.41 12.53
CA SER A 343 -8.64 3.33 13.25
C SER A 343 -8.93 2.92 14.69
N ASN A 344 -8.76 1.62 15.03
CA ASN A 344 -8.99 1.07 16.36
C ASN A 344 -7.72 1.05 17.23
N VAL A 345 -6.54 1.30 16.66
CA VAL A 345 -5.26 1.25 17.38
C VAL A 345 -4.99 2.58 18.05
N GLU A 346 -4.83 2.58 19.36
CA GLU A 346 -4.43 3.77 20.12
C GLU A 346 -2.93 3.99 20.07
N GLU A 347 -2.48 5.22 19.79
CA GLU A 347 -1.07 5.58 19.71
C GLU A 347 -0.86 7.06 20.07
N GLY A 348 0.05 7.35 20.99
CA GLY A 348 0.46 8.72 21.32
C GLY A 348 -0.66 9.65 21.82
N GLY A 349 -1.70 9.10 22.45
CA GLY A 349 -2.87 9.85 22.91
C GLY A 349 -3.94 10.09 21.84
N GLY A 350 -3.77 9.53 20.65
CA GLY A 350 -4.73 9.51 19.53
C GLY A 350 -4.86 8.14 18.93
N LYS A 351 -5.09 8.07 17.63
CA LYS A 351 -5.16 6.83 16.85
C LYS A 351 -3.94 6.68 15.94
N LEU A 352 -3.61 5.44 15.56
CA LEU A 352 -2.53 5.16 14.60
C LEU A 352 -2.72 5.96 13.30
N LEU A 353 -3.96 6.09 12.82
CA LEU A 353 -4.29 6.89 11.64
C LEU A 353 -3.95 8.38 11.79
N ASP A 354 -3.92 8.93 13.00
CA ASP A 354 -3.51 10.31 13.20
C ASP A 354 -2.05 10.53 12.78
N ASN A 355 -1.21 9.46 12.83
CA ASN A 355 0.21 9.49 12.52
C ASN A 355 0.54 8.87 11.15
N CYS A 356 -0.44 8.64 10.30
CA CYS A 356 -0.27 8.06 8.97
C CYS A 356 -0.47 9.10 7.86
N MET A 357 0.22 8.86 6.74
CA MET A 357 0.00 9.45 5.43
C MET A 357 -0.10 8.30 4.43
N ILE A 358 -1.32 7.92 4.04
CA ILE A 358 -1.58 6.76 3.19
C ILE A 358 -2.16 7.25 1.87
N ILE A 359 -1.35 7.27 0.82
CA ILE A 359 -1.81 7.59 -0.53
C ILE A 359 -2.48 6.35 -1.14
N TYR A 360 -3.62 6.57 -1.76
CA TYR A 360 -4.30 5.60 -2.63
C TYR A 360 -4.65 6.28 -3.95
N GLY A 361 -4.35 5.63 -5.07
CA GLY A 361 -4.70 6.18 -6.37
C GLY A 361 -4.10 5.44 -7.55
N SER A 362 -4.17 6.10 -8.71
CA SER A 362 -3.63 5.61 -9.98
C SER A 362 -2.88 6.73 -10.71
N GLY A 363 -1.90 6.36 -11.51
CA GLY A 363 -1.23 7.29 -12.43
C GLY A 363 -1.98 7.50 -13.74
N ILE A 364 -3.12 6.83 -13.93
CA ILE A 364 -4.11 7.05 -14.99
C ILE A 364 -5.39 7.57 -14.35
N SER A 365 -6.04 8.56 -14.96
CA SER A 365 -7.35 9.06 -14.55
C SER A 365 -8.46 8.23 -15.19
N ASP A 366 -8.81 8.51 -16.43
CA ASP A 366 -9.78 7.73 -17.22
C ASP A 366 -9.04 6.72 -18.11
N GLY A 367 -9.29 5.42 -17.91
CA GLY A 367 -8.60 4.36 -18.62
C GLY A 367 -8.83 4.32 -20.12
N ASP A 368 -9.96 4.82 -20.62
CA ASP A 368 -10.26 4.91 -22.06
C ASP A 368 -9.46 6.02 -22.74
N ARG A 369 -9.17 7.08 -21.99
CA ARG A 369 -8.40 8.23 -22.46
C ARG A 369 -6.92 8.11 -22.21
N HIS A 370 -6.51 7.23 -21.31
CA HIS A 370 -5.13 7.10 -20.82
C HIS A 370 -4.53 8.45 -20.35
N ASN A 371 -5.36 9.33 -19.78
CA ASN A 371 -4.88 10.64 -19.38
C ASN A 371 -4.25 10.61 -17.98
N HIS A 372 -3.23 11.45 -17.81
CA HIS A 372 -2.43 11.56 -16.59
C HIS A 372 -2.65 12.89 -15.85
N ASP A 373 -3.80 13.50 -16.06
CA ASP A 373 -4.26 14.75 -15.42
C ASP A 373 -5.55 14.47 -14.64
N ASP A 374 -5.80 15.26 -13.59
CA ASP A 374 -6.90 15.09 -12.65
C ASP A 374 -6.97 13.66 -12.09
N LEU A 375 -5.85 13.18 -11.58
CA LEU A 375 -5.67 11.80 -11.14
C LEU A 375 -6.58 11.43 -9.96
N PRO A 376 -7.04 10.16 -9.86
CA PRO A 376 -7.81 9.68 -8.72
C PRO A 376 -6.90 9.47 -7.50
N ILE A 377 -6.62 10.54 -6.78
CA ILE A 377 -5.74 10.52 -5.61
C ILE A 377 -6.52 10.84 -4.35
N LEU A 378 -6.33 10.03 -3.31
CA LEU A 378 -6.71 10.38 -1.95
C LEU A 378 -5.56 10.10 -0.97
N MET A 379 -5.58 10.77 0.17
CA MET A 379 -4.74 10.46 1.31
C MET A 379 -5.60 10.16 2.53
N ALA A 380 -5.33 9.03 3.19
CA ALA A 380 -5.91 8.69 4.49
C ALA A 380 -4.91 8.98 5.60
N GLY A 381 -5.41 9.55 6.72
CA GLY A 381 -4.60 9.90 7.88
C GLY A 381 -4.50 11.39 8.13
N LYS A 382 -3.93 11.77 9.29
CA LYS A 382 -3.81 13.17 9.72
C LYS A 382 -2.39 13.71 9.72
N ALA A 383 -1.42 12.95 9.24
CA ALA A 383 -0.01 13.37 9.15
C ALA A 383 0.53 13.98 10.47
N GLY A 384 0.24 13.33 11.62
CA GLY A 384 0.64 13.84 12.94
C GLY A 384 -0.10 15.12 13.33
N GLY A 385 -1.34 15.29 12.86
CA GLY A 385 -2.17 16.47 13.16
C GLY A 385 -1.96 17.66 12.22
N LYS A 386 -1.16 17.50 11.16
CA LYS A 386 -0.99 18.54 10.12
C LYS A 386 -2.25 18.69 9.26
N ILE A 387 -2.99 17.61 9.08
CA ILE A 387 -4.33 17.64 8.50
C ILE A 387 -5.33 17.42 9.63
N LYS A 388 -6.07 18.47 9.97
CA LYS A 388 -7.01 18.44 11.09
C LYS A 388 -8.28 17.65 10.79
N LYS A 389 -8.73 17.68 9.52
CA LYS A 389 -9.97 17.05 9.08
C LYS A 389 -9.88 16.70 7.61
N GLY A 390 -10.36 15.52 7.23
CA GLY A 390 -10.49 15.11 5.84
C GLY A 390 -11.30 16.10 5.01
N SER A 391 -10.82 16.41 3.82
CA SER A 391 -11.38 17.44 2.95
C SER A 391 -11.20 17.07 1.48
N HIS A 392 -12.05 17.58 0.61
CA HIS A 392 -11.80 17.54 -0.82
C HIS A 392 -11.05 18.83 -1.22
N TRP A 393 -9.85 18.65 -1.70
CA TRP A 393 -8.96 19.73 -2.14
C TRP A 393 -8.91 19.75 -3.67
N ARG A 394 -9.27 20.88 -4.25
CA ARG A 394 -9.16 21.08 -5.70
C ARG A 394 -8.05 22.07 -6.00
N PHE A 395 -7.07 21.61 -6.74
CA PHE A 395 -5.93 22.40 -7.17
C PHE A 395 -6.10 22.87 -8.61
N PRO A 396 -5.36 23.90 -9.04
CA PRO A 396 -5.31 24.29 -10.43
C PRO A 396 -4.93 23.09 -11.32
N LYS A 397 -5.46 23.09 -12.54
CA LYS A 397 -5.08 22.08 -13.54
C LYS A 397 -3.56 22.03 -13.69
N ASP A 398 -3.02 20.82 -13.92
CA ASP A 398 -1.60 20.56 -14.08
C ASP A 398 -0.74 20.88 -12.83
N THR A 399 -1.33 20.83 -11.63
CA THR A 399 -0.55 20.81 -10.39
C THR A 399 0.15 19.45 -10.27
N PRO A 400 1.50 19.39 -10.15
CA PRO A 400 2.21 18.12 -10.06
C PRO A 400 1.79 17.28 -8.85
N LEU A 401 1.58 15.98 -9.03
CA LEU A 401 1.42 15.05 -7.92
C LEU A 401 2.64 15.08 -6.98
N CYS A 402 3.80 15.35 -7.52
CA CYS A 402 5.04 15.48 -6.76
C CYS A 402 5.05 16.69 -5.79
N ASP A 403 4.18 17.69 -5.95
CA ASP A 403 3.99 18.75 -4.95
C ASP A 403 3.41 18.19 -3.65
N LEU A 404 2.49 17.20 -3.75
CA LEU A 404 1.98 16.45 -2.60
C LEU A 404 3.09 15.57 -1.98
N TYR A 405 3.86 14.88 -2.79
CA TYR A 405 4.95 14.05 -2.32
C TYR A 405 6.05 14.87 -1.63
N LEU A 406 6.40 16.02 -2.16
CA LEU A 406 7.34 16.94 -1.52
C LEU A 406 6.82 17.41 -0.15
N TRP A 407 5.51 17.71 -0.07
CA TRP A 407 4.88 18.02 1.22
C TRP A 407 5.01 16.85 2.20
N MET A 408 4.72 15.61 1.77
CA MET A 408 4.83 14.41 2.63
C MET A 408 6.28 14.17 3.10
N LEU A 409 7.26 14.33 2.22
CA LEU A 409 8.68 14.21 2.55
C LEU A 409 9.09 15.19 3.64
N ASN A 410 8.62 16.44 3.56
CA ASN A 410 8.90 17.45 4.58
C ASN A 410 8.29 17.07 5.93
N GLN A 411 7.10 16.42 5.98
CA GLN A 411 6.50 15.97 7.24
C GLN A 411 7.35 14.89 7.94
N VAL A 412 7.99 14.00 7.20
CA VAL A 412 8.85 12.93 7.76
C VAL A 412 10.30 13.39 8.01
N GLY A 413 10.58 14.67 7.80
CA GLY A 413 11.89 15.28 8.12
C GLY A 413 12.93 15.18 7.00
N VAL A 414 12.52 14.84 5.79
CA VAL A 414 13.39 15.00 4.60
C VAL A 414 13.48 16.49 4.28
N LYS A 415 14.70 17.01 4.25
CA LYS A 415 14.96 18.39 3.84
C LYS A 415 15.21 18.41 2.33
N ALA A 416 14.14 18.56 1.54
CA ALA A 416 14.23 18.65 0.10
C ALA A 416 13.52 19.91 -0.38
N ASP A 417 14.14 20.61 -1.33
CA ASP A 417 13.56 21.79 -1.98
C ASP A 417 12.69 21.39 -3.19
N SER A 418 12.93 20.19 -3.73
CA SER A 418 12.18 19.63 -4.86
C SER A 418 12.16 18.10 -4.81
N PHE A 419 11.17 17.49 -5.48
CA PHE A 419 11.08 16.05 -5.72
C PHE A 419 10.37 15.80 -7.06
N GLY A 420 10.94 14.92 -7.92
CA GLY A 420 10.38 14.63 -9.24
C GLY A 420 10.16 15.92 -10.05
N ASP A 421 8.96 16.09 -10.57
CA ASP A 421 8.52 17.28 -11.32
C ASP A 421 7.86 18.37 -10.46
N SER A 422 8.04 18.32 -9.12
CA SER A 422 7.42 19.29 -8.19
C SER A 422 7.82 20.73 -8.54
N LYS A 423 6.86 21.64 -8.46
CA LYS A 423 7.04 23.08 -8.65
C LYS A 423 6.98 23.84 -7.34
N SER A 424 6.31 23.29 -6.35
CA SER A 424 6.13 23.88 -5.02
C SER A 424 5.75 22.82 -3.99
N VAL A 425 5.72 23.20 -2.72
CA VAL A 425 5.11 22.37 -1.66
C VAL A 425 3.61 22.63 -1.64
N LEU A 426 2.80 21.59 -1.69
CA LEU A 426 1.34 21.70 -1.64
C LEU A 426 0.91 22.41 -0.34
N LYS A 427 -0.05 23.31 -0.44
CA LYS A 427 -0.60 24.05 0.71
C LYS A 427 -2.02 23.60 0.98
N PHE A 428 -2.28 23.18 2.20
CA PHE A 428 -3.61 22.90 2.73
C PHE A 428 -4.06 24.11 3.54
N SER A 429 -4.81 25.00 2.93
CA SER A 429 -5.29 26.25 3.56
C SER A 429 -6.80 26.20 3.79
#